data_9f782426438d067374e0149e646e1dac
#
_entry.id   9f782426438d067374e0149e646e1dac
#
_cell.length_a   1.000
_cell.length_b   1.000
_cell.length_c   1.000
_cell.angle_alpha   90.00
_cell.angle_beta   90.00
_cell.angle_gamma   90.00
#
_symmetry.space_group_name_H-M   'P 1'
#
loop_
_entity.id
_entity.type
_entity.pdbx_description
1 polymer ?
#
loop_
_entity_poly.entity_id
_entity_poly.type
_entity_poly.pdbx_seq_one_letter_code
_entity_poly.pdbx_strand_id
1 'polypeptide(L)'
;FIDADSFHPPKNVEKMSAGDPLNDQDRKKWLIAIGQAIKAHEGPWPLFFGCSALKRKYRNLIDFEADGQEITYIHLDGDKELIRERMKKREGHFMKAQMIDSQFQDLEKLQSDEKGITVNVEPGLDKVCESILDEINI
;
A
#
# COMPACT_ATOMS: atom_id res chain seq x y z
N PHE A 1 9.01 -8.78 -5.60
CA PHE A 1 7.88 -7.86 -5.39
C PHE A 1 6.57 -8.63 -5.30
N ILE A 2 5.74 -8.30 -4.32
CA ILE A 2 4.42 -8.90 -4.16
C ILE A 2 3.39 -7.77 -4.11
N ASP A 3 2.32 -7.90 -4.90
CA ASP A 3 1.19 -6.99 -4.86
C ASP A 3 0.20 -7.47 -3.79
N ALA A 4 0.01 -6.66 -2.75
CA ALA A 4 -0.90 -6.99 -1.65
C ALA A 4 -2.36 -7.13 -2.10
N ASP A 5 -2.74 -6.56 -3.23
CA ASP A 5 -4.09 -6.70 -3.75
C ASP A 5 -4.45 -8.17 -4.03
N SER A 6 -3.45 -9.01 -4.28
CA SER A 6 -3.68 -10.44 -4.50
C SER A 6 -4.20 -11.19 -3.26
N PHE A 7 -4.09 -10.57 -2.09
CA PHE A 7 -4.57 -11.15 -0.83
C PHE A 7 -6.01 -10.77 -0.48
N HIS A 8 -6.65 -9.91 -1.27
CA HIS A 8 -8.05 -9.55 -1.00
C HIS A 8 -8.97 -10.75 -1.20
N PRO A 9 -9.91 -11.00 -0.26
CA PRO A 9 -10.96 -11.96 -0.50
C PRO A 9 -11.79 -11.59 -1.73
N PRO A 10 -12.40 -12.55 -2.44
CA PRO A 10 -13.23 -12.26 -3.62
C PRO A 10 -14.32 -11.21 -3.37
N LYS A 11 -14.90 -11.21 -2.18
CA LYS A 11 -15.92 -10.24 -1.77
C LYS A 11 -15.38 -8.79 -1.85
N ASN A 12 -14.13 -8.57 -1.44
CA ASN A 12 -13.50 -7.25 -1.51
C ASN A 12 -13.26 -6.82 -2.96
N VAL A 13 -12.81 -7.75 -3.80
CA VAL A 13 -12.59 -7.50 -5.23
C VAL A 13 -13.90 -7.12 -5.91
N GLU A 14 -14.98 -7.83 -5.64
CA GLU A 14 -16.30 -7.52 -6.17
C GLU A 14 -16.73 -6.10 -5.76
N LYS A 15 -16.56 -5.77 -4.49
CA LYS A 15 -16.97 -4.48 -3.95
C LYS A 15 -16.20 -3.33 -4.62
N MET A 16 -14.88 -3.46 -4.74
CA MET A 16 -14.04 -2.46 -5.39
C MET A 16 -14.33 -2.34 -6.89
N SER A 17 -14.59 -3.47 -7.56
CA SER A 17 -14.95 -3.47 -8.99
C SER A 17 -16.29 -2.78 -9.26
N ALA A 18 -17.21 -2.83 -8.30
CA ALA A 18 -18.47 -2.11 -8.37
C ALA A 18 -18.34 -0.61 -8.04
N GLY A 19 -17.15 -0.17 -7.62
CA GLY A 19 -16.92 1.21 -7.22
C GLY A 19 -17.27 1.53 -5.77
N ASP A 20 -17.54 0.49 -4.96
CA ASP A 20 -17.86 0.66 -3.55
C ASP A 20 -16.58 0.65 -2.71
N PRO A 21 -16.36 1.63 -1.82
CA PRO A 21 -15.19 1.65 -0.97
C PRO A 21 -15.24 0.54 0.09
N LEU A 22 -14.07 0.04 0.47
CA LEU A 22 -13.95 -0.91 1.56
C LEU A 22 -13.95 -0.16 2.89
N ASN A 23 -14.56 -0.78 3.91
CA ASN A 23 -14.48 -0.29 5.28
C ASN A 23 -13.40 -1.05 6.07
N ASP A 24 -13.21 -0.69 7.35
CA ASP A 24 -12.19 -1.31 8.20
C ASP A 24 -12.42 -2.82 8.36
N GLN A 25 -13.67 -3.23 8.50
CA GLN A 25 -14.02 -4.64 8.67
C GLN A 25 -13.69 -5.44 7.42
N ASP A 26 -13.94 -4.89 6.23
CA ASP A 26 -13.61 -5.52 4.96
C ASP A 26 -12.09 -5.77 4.83
N ARG A 27 -11.29 -4.86 5.36
CA ARG A 27 -9.83 -4.88 5.23
C ARG A 27 -9.12 -5.78 6.23
N LYS A 28 -9.78 -6.14 7.31
CA LYS A 28 -9.14 -6.84 8.44
C LYS A 28 -8.48 -8.16 8.01
N LYS A 29 -9.20 -9.02 7.33
CA LYS A 29 -8.66 -10.31 6.88
C LYS A 29 -7.53 -10.13 5.88
N TRP A 30 -7.65 -9.14 5.01
CA TRP A 30 -6.63 -8.79 4.04
C TRP A 30 -5.32 -8.38 4.72
N LEU A 31 -5.39 -7.49 5.71
CA LEU A 31 -4.21 -7.01 6.44
C LEU A 31 -3.54 -8.13 7.23
N ILE A 32 -4.33 -9.01 7.84
CA ILE A 32 -3.82 -10.18 8.55
C ILE A 32 -3.06 -11.09 7.58
N ALA A 33 -3.64 -11.36 6.41
CA ALA A 33 -3.01 -12.20 5.39
C ALA A 33 -1.67 -11.62 4.91
N ILE A 34 -1.59 -10.29 4.73
CA ILE A 34 -0.35 -9.62 4.37
C ILE A 34 0.72 -9.83 5.45
N GLY A 35 0.39 -9.56 6.70
CA GLY A 35 1.32 -9.72 7.81
C GLY A 35 1.83 -11.14 7.94
N GLN A 36 0.93 -12.13 7.80
CA GLN A 36 1.30 -13.54 7.86
C GLN A 36 2.20 -13.96 6.69
N ALA A 37 1.97 -13.42 5.50
CA ALA A 37 2.82 -13.68 4.34
C ALA A 37 4.23 -13.11 4.55
N ILE A 38 4.34 -11.94 5.14
CA ILE A 38 5.63 -11.34 5.50
C ILE A 38 6.35 -12.20 6.54
N LYS A 39 5.65 -12.62 7.57
CA LYS A 39 6.20 -13.48 8.62
C LYS A 39 6.74 -14.79 8.07
N ALA A 40 6.03 -15.39 7.14
CA ALA A 40 6.39 -16.69 6.55
C ALA A 40 7.48 -16.60 5.48
N HIS A 41 7.83 -15.40 5.01
CA HIS A 41 8.80 -15.24 3.94
C HIS A 41 10.22 -15.64 4.39
N GLU A 42 10.87 -16.50 3.62
CA GLU A 42 12.20 -17.03 3.95
C GLU A 42 13.31 -16.48 3.05
N GLY A 43 12.98 -15.52 2.22
CA GLY A 43 13.91 -14.93 1.27
C GLY A 43 13.58 -15.28 -0.17
N PRO A 44 14.27 -14.69 -1.14
CA PRO A 44 15.36 -13.73 -0.94
C PRO A 44 14.91 -12.40 -0.35
N TRP A 45 15.85 -11.69 0.26
CA TRP A 45 15.63 -10.36 0.82
C TRP A 45 16.36 -9.31 -0.01
N PRO A 46 15.90 -8.04 -0.07
CA PRO A 46 14.68 -7.53 0.59
C PRO A 46 13.41 -7.97 -0.12
N LEU A 47 12.31 -8.02 0.62
CA LEU A 47 10.98 -8.26 0.10
C LEU A 47 10.24 -6.93 -0.04
N PHE A 48 9.73 -6.63 -1.24
CA PHE A 48 8.93 -5.45 -1.50
C PHE A 48 7.46 -5.82 -1.67
N PHE A 49 6.61 -5.14 -0.91
CA PHE A 49 5.15 -5.27 -0.98
C PHE A 49 4.53 -3.97 -1.47
N GLY A 50 3.69 -4.04 -2.49
CA GLY A 50 2.83 -2.92 -2.88
C GLY A 50 1.51 -3.03 -2.12
N CYS A 51 1.19 -2.03 -1.30
CA CYS A 51 0.02 -2.06 -0.43
C CYS A 51 -0.49 -0.65 -0.16
N SER A 52 -1.81 -0.46 -0.15
CA SER A 52 -2.39 0.85 0.16
C SER A 52 -2.19 1.25 1.63
N ALA A 53 -2.26 0.32 2.58
CA ALA A 53 -2.00 0.51 4.02
C ALA A 53 -2.34 1.93 4.53
N LEU A 54 -3.53 2.42 4.22
CA LEU A 54 -3.91 3.83 4.30
C LEU A 54 -3.92 4.41 5.71
N LYS A 55 -4.35 3.62 6.70
CA LYS A 55 -4.47 4.09 8.08
C LYS A 55 -3.36 3.52 8.95
N ARG A 56 -2.97 4.30 9.96
CA ARG A 56 -1.97 3.82 10.92
C ARG A 56 -2.36 2.50 11.57
N LYS A 57 -3.62 2.33 11.94
CA LYS A 57 -4.08 1.06 12.54
C LYS A 57 -3.95 -0.12 11.59
N TYR A 58 -4.00 0.09 10.28
CA TYR A 58 -3.75 -0.96 9.30
C TYR A 58 -2.29 -1.36 9.32
N ARG A 59 -1.38 -0.38 9.33
CA ARG A 59 0.06 -0.62 9.42
C ARG A 59 0.42 -1.33 10.74
N ASN A 60 -0.20 -0.91 11.84
CA ASN A 60 0.00 -1.56 13.13
C ASN A 60 -0.43 -3.03 13.10
N LEU A 61 -1.54 -3.33 12.45
CA LEU A 61 -2.02 -4.72 12.33
C LEU A 61 -1.05 -5.57 11.49
N ILE A 62 -0.55 -5.03 10.39
CA ILE A 62 0.45 -5.71 9.56
C ILE A 62 1.71 -5.99 10.40
N ASP A 63 2.21 -5.00 11.12
CA ASP A 63 3.39 -5.14 11.98
C ASP A 63 3.18 -6.24 13.03
N PHE A 64 2.02 -6.25 13.67
CA PHE A 64 1.68 -7.25 14.68
C PHE A 64 1.66 -8.66 14.09
N GLU A 65 1.01 -8.84 12.96
CA GLU A 65 0.90 -10.15 12.30
C GLU A 65 2.23 -10.61 11.70
N ALA A 66 3.08 -9.68 11.29
CA ALA A 66 4.41 -10.00 10.74
C ALA A 66 5.41 -10.43 11.82
N ASP A 67 5.09 -10.25 13.05
CA ASP A 67 5.78 -10.72 14.27
C ASP A 67 7.27 -11.08 14.09
N GLY A 68 8.15 -10.15 14.46
CA GLY A 68 9.60 -10.36 14.38
C GLY A 68 10.25 -9.93 13.07
N GLN A 69 9.48 -9.63 12.03
CA GLN A 69 10.02 -9.09 10.79
C GLN A 69 10.01 -7.56 10.86
N GLU A 70 11.12 -6.96 10.48
CA GLU A 70 11.25 -5.50 10.47
C GLU A 70 10.70 -4.95 9.15
N ILE A 71 9.72 -4.02 9.27
CA ILE A 71 9.06 -3.41 8.11
C ILE A 71 9.42 -1.94 8.02
N THR A 72 9.84 -1.49 6.84
CA THR A 72 10.02 -0.07 6.55
C THR A 72 8.93 0.34 5.57
N TYR A 73 8.12 1.31 5.96
CA TYR A 73 7.05 1.82 5.11
C TYR A 73 7.57 2.92 4.18
N ILE A 74 7.19 2.85 2.92
CA ILE A 74 7.55 3.85 1.92
C ILE A 74 6.25 4.46 1.42
N HIS A 75 5.94 5.68 1.88
CA HIS A 75 4.75 6.39 1.43
C HIS A 75 5.06 7.14 0.13
N LEU A 76 4.41 6.72 -0.93
CA LEU A 76 4.49 7.36 -2.23
C LEU A 76 3.45 8.48 -2.26
N ASP A 77 3.91 9.71 -2.03
CA ASP A 77 3.05 10.87 -1.84
C ASP A 77 2.90 11.68 -3.13
N GLY A 78 1.69 12.07 -3.44
CA GLY A 78 1.40 12.87 -4.61
C GLY A 78 0.05 13.55 -4.50
N ASP A 79 -0.15 14.62 -5.28
CA ASP A 79 -1.42 15.31 -5.35
C ASP A 79 -2.52 14.37 -5.86
N LYS A 80 -3.72 14.54 -5.33
CA LYS A 80 -4.89 13.76 -5.69
C LYS A 80 -5.13 13.75 -7.21
N GLU A 81 -5.01 14.91 -7.85
CA GLU A 81 -5.23 15.01 -9.31
C GLU A 81 -4.17 14.26 -10.11
N LEU A 82 -2.91 14.32 -9.69
CA LEU A 82 -1.83 13.57 -10.32
C LEU A 82 -2.07 12.06 -10.21
N ILE A 83 -2.45 11.60 -9.03
CA ILE A 83 -2.74 10.19 -8.78
C ILE A 83 -3.94 9.74 -9.62
N ARG A 84 -5.00 10.57 -9.68
CA ARG A 84 -6.19 10.30 -10.49
C ARG A 84 -5.82 10.10 -11.96
N GLU A 85 -4.99 10.98 -12.51
CA GLU A 85 -4.55 10.90 -13.91
C GLU A 85 -3.75 9.62 -14.16
N ARG A 86 -2.86 9.26 -13.25
CA ARG A 86 -2.07 8.04 -13.38
C ARG A 86 -2.94 6.79 -13.28
N MET A 87 -3.94 6.79 -12.40
CA MET A 87 -4.88 5.68 -12.25
C MET A 87 -5.71 5.45 -13.53
N LYS A 88 -6.15 6.52 -14.19
CA LYS A 88 -6.91 6.42 -15.43
C LYS A 88 -6.12 5.73 -16.55
N LYS A 89 -4.79 5.84 -16.51
CA LYS A 89 -3.90 5.25 -17.51
C LYS A 89 -3.54 3.79 -17.22
N ARG A 90 -3.86 3.27 -16.02
CA ARG A 90 -3.58 1.88 -15.66
C ARG A 90 -4.65 0.97 -16.25
N GLU A 91 -4.21 0.05 -17.11
CA GLU A 91 -5.07 -0.97 -17.69
C GLU A 91 -5.03 -2.25 -16.85
N GLY A 92 -6.11 -3.02 -16.88
CA GLY A 92 -6.19 -4.31 -16.22
C GLY A 92 -6.26 -4.28 -14.69
N HIS A 93 -6.34 -3.09 -14.09
CA HIS A 93 -6.48 -2.95 -12.63
C HIS A 93 -7.95 -2.87 -12.25
N PHE A 94 -8.36 -3.60 -11.20
CA PHE A 94 -9.76 -3.66 -10.79
C PHE A 94 -10.26 -2.40 -10.06
N MET A 95 -9.36 -1.60 -9.48
CA MET A 95 -9.74 -0.38 -8.77
C MET A 95 -10.02 0.75 -9.75
N LYS A 96 -11.21 1.32 -9.67
CA LYS A 96 -11.63 2.43 -10.53
C LYS A 96 -11.09 3.77 -10.03
N ALA A 97 -10.82 4.70 -10.95
CA ALA A 97 -10.34 6.04 -10.61
C ALA A 97 -11.28 6.78 -9.65
N GLN A 98 -12.58 6.49 -9.70
CA GLN A 98 -13.56 7.08 -8.78
C GLN A 98 -13.33 6.68 -7.31
N MET A 99 -12.58 5.62 -7.07
CA MET A 99 -12.21 5.20 -5.71
C MET A 99 -11.16 6.11 -5.07
N ILE A 100 -10.52 6.97 -5.85
CA ILE A 100 -9.44 7.84 -5.37
C ILE A 100 -9.92 8.75 -4.23
N ASP A 101 -11.14 9.30 -4.33
CA ASP A 101 -11.66 10.19 -3.28
C ASP A 101 -11.75 9.48 -1.93
N SER A 102 -12.27 8.26 -1.91
CA SER A 102 -12.37 7.47 -0.67
C SER A 102 -10.99 7.08 -0.14
N GLN A 103 -10.04 6.77 -1.03
CA GLN A 103 -8.67 6.43 -0.64
C GLN A 103 -7.98 7.63 0.04
N PHE A 104 -8.09 8.82 -0.53
CA PHE A 104 -7.52 10.03 0.07
C PHE A 104 -8.22 10.41 1.37
N GLN A 105 -9.52 10.18 1.47
CA GLN A 105 -10.27 10.41 2.70
C GLN A 105 -9.78 9.50 3.84
N ASP A 106 -9.46 8.25 3.54
CA ASP A 106 -8.98 7.28 4.52
C ASP A 106 -7.50 7.42 4.83
N LEU A 107 -6.73 8.06 3.96
CA LEU A 107 -5.29 8.16 4.11
C LEU A 107 -4.88 8.90 5.38
N GLU A 108 -4.08 8.23 6.20
CA GLU A 108 -3.35 8.81 7.33
C GLU A 108 -1.87 8.73 7.00
N LYS A 109 -1.24 9.89 6.78
CA LYS A 109 0.19 9.93 6.42
C LYS A 109 1.05 9.34 7.52
N LEU A 110 2.25 8.86 7.14
CA LEU A 110 3.19 8.33 8.11
C LEU A 110 3.51 9.39 9.17
N GLN A 111 3.49 8.97 10.43
CA GLN A 111 3.84 9.84 11.56
C GLN A 111 5.32 9.68 11.90
N SER A 112 5.88 10.66 12.62
CA SER A 112 7.32 10.70 12.92
C SER A 112 7.85 9.51 13.70
N ASP A 113 6.98 8.82 14.45
CA ASP A 113 7.36 7.65 15.23
C ASP A 113 7.16 6.32 14.47
N GLU A 114 6.65 6.38 13.24
CA GLU A 114 6.57 5.20 12.39
C GLU A 114 7.88 5.02 11.62
N LYS A 115 8.33 3.78 11.49
CA LYS A 115 9.51 3.48 10.68
C LYS A 115 9.15 3.55 9.20
N GLY A 116 9.57 4.61 8.55
CA GLY A 116 9.28 4.81 7.15
C GLY A 116 9.77 6.14 6.60
N ILE A 117 9.58 6.28 5.30
CA ILE A 117 9.94 7.49 4.57
C ILE A 117 8.78 7.91 3.68
N THR A 118 8.74 9.18 3.33
CA THR A 118 7.76 9.72 2.37
C THR A 118 8.51 10.23 1.15
N VAL A 119 8.12 9.75 -0.02
CA VAL A 119 8.75 10.09 -1.30
C VAL A 119 7.72 10.72 -2.22
N ASN A 120 8.04 11.91 -2.78
CA ASN A 120 7.19 12.56 -3.75
C ASN A 120 7.22 11.81 -5.08
N VAL A 121 6.05 11.49 -5.62
CA VAL A 121 5.93 10.74 -6.88
C VAL A 121 5.74 11.62 -8.11
N GLU A 122 5.72 12.95 -7.95
CA GLU A 122 5.61 13.88 -9.08
C GLU A 122 6.70 13.64 -10.14
N PRO A 123 7.99 13.45 -9.77
CA PRO A 123 9.01 13.05 -10.73
C PRO A 123 8.69 11.72 -11.38
N GLY A 124 9.31 11.44 -12.52
CA GLY A 124 9.13 10.17 -13.22
C GLY A 124 9.61 8.98 -12.42
N LEU A 125 9.23 7.78 -12.88
CA LEU A 125 9.50 6.51 -12.20
C LEU A 125 10.97 6.34 -11.80
N ASP A 126 11.90 6.62 -12.70
CA ASP A 126 13.33 6.42 -12.44
C ASP A 126 13.83 7.25 -11.25
N LYS A 127 13.41 8.51 -11.18
CA LYS A 127 13.79 9.40 -10.07
C LYS A 127 13.16 8.99 -8.75
N VAL A 128 11.93 8.52 -8.79
CA VAL A 128 11.24 8.00 -7.60
C VAL A 128 12.00 6.80 -7.07
N CYS A 129 12.37 5.86 -7.93
CA CYS A 129 13.15 4.68 -7.53
C CYS A 129 14.52 5.05 -6.95
N GLU A 130 15.22 6.00 -7.58
CA GLU A 130 16.51 6.50 -7.06
C GLU A 130 16.35 7.07 -5.66
N SER A 131 15.33 7.92 -5.46
CA SER A 131 15.05 8.53 -4.15
C SER A 131 14.79 7.47 -3.08
N ILE A 132 14.02 6.44 -3.41
CA ILE A 132 13.73 5.34 -2.47
C ILE A 132 15.02 4.61 -2.11
N LEU A 133 15.82 4.23 -3.09
CA LEU A 133 17.04 3.47 -2.86
C LEU A 133 18.05 4.26 -2.04
N ASP A 134 18.17 5.57 -2.28
CA ASP A 134 19.04 6.44 -1.52
C ASP A 134 18.61 6.53 -0.05
N GLU A 135 17.31 6.64 0.21
CA GLU A 135 16.78 6.79 1.56
C GLU A 135 16.85 5.50 2.38
N ILE A 136 16.68 4.34 1.77
CA ILE A 136 16.70 3.05 2.48
C ILE A 136 18.05 2.36 2.47
N ASN A 137 19.04 2.94 1.81
CA ASN A 137 20.43 2.42 1.77
C ASN A 137 20.55 0.98 1.30
N ILE A 138 19.86 0.65 0.23
CA ILE A 138 20.00 -0.67 -0.40
C ILE A 138 20.99 -0.60 -1.54
#